data_64ff932b6bcc5c3bda8ee5947a1bb4e7
#
_entry.id   64ff932b6bcc5c3bda8ee5947a1bb4e7
#
_cell.length_a   1.000
_cell.length_b   1.000
_cell.length_c   1.000
_cell.angle_alpha   90.00
_cell.angle_beta   90.00
_cell.angle_gamma   90.00
#
_symmetry.space_group_name_H-M   'P 1'
#
loop_
_entity.id
_entity.type
_entity.pdbx_description
1 polymer ?
#
loop_
_entity_poly.entity_id
_entity_poly.type
_entity_poly.pdbx_seq_one_letter_code
_entity_poly.pdbx_strand_id
1 'polypeptide(L)'
;MTWVTWRQHRSEAIGALAFVGALALLLLKVSGPMHAQFSQDGLAGCVAAGARSGGCLSEIQSFMNKFGFTFNQLLIALILIPGLIGIIVGAPVLASEFEHGTWRMAWSQTVPRTRWLVTKLVLLTGGLVALGAAMTVVFTWYRGPMDQLAGSLTWAAFDFEGVVLTAYLLCAFAFAVLAGLVIRRSVTAMVAAFIPWLVIRGVVDLELRPHFRQPLTLRLPRSANIRFGPNMVPPMTGHLGDNVLGVTTTASHHLVSYQPADWFWRLQFIEAGLYLALAVAALGAAVWLLHRRAT
;
A
#
# COMPACT_ATOMS: atom_id res chain seq x y z
N MET A 1 -21.33 -11.38 22.31
CA MET A 1 -20.36 -11.90 21.34
C MET A 1 -19.19 -10.96 21.10
N THR A 2 -19.40 -9.68 20.90
CA THR A 2 -18.33 -8.69 20.70
C THR A 2 -17.27 -8.67 21.81
N TRP A 3 -17.70 -8.80 23.09
CA TRP A 3 -16.77 -8.85 24.23
C TRP A 3 -15.85 -10.08 24.22
N VAL A 4 -16.37 -11.25 23.85
CA VAL A 4 -15.56 -12.49 23.76
C VAL A 4 -14.54 -12.38 22.61
N THR A 5 -14.99 -11.90 21.45
CA THR A 5 -14.11 -11.68 20.30
C THR A 5 -13.02 -10.66 20.63
N TRP A 6 -13.38 -9.56 21.31
CA TRP A 6 -12.39 -8.56 21.77
C TRP A 6 -11.36 -9.20 22.71
N ARG A 7 -11.79 -9.98 23.68
CA ARG A 7 -10.89 -10.64 24.64
C ARG A 7 -9.96 -11.66 23.98
N GLN A 8 -10.41 -12.33 22.95
CA GLN A 8 -9.60 -13.27 22.16
C GLN A 8 -8.53 -12.54 21.33
N HIS A 9 -8.87 -11.38 20.73
CA HIS A 9 -8.00 -10.66 19.79
C HIS A 9 -7.29 -9.43 20.39
N ARG A 10 -7.45 -9.16 21.70
CA ARG A 10 -6.81 -8.00 22.33
C ARG A 10 -5.28 -8.02 22.25
N SER A 11 -4.67 -9.20 22.34
CA SER A 11 -3.21 -9.36 22.20
C SER A 11 -2.75 -9.03 20.79
N GLU A 12 -3.51 -9.43 19.79
CA GLU A 12 -3.25 -9.10 18.39
C GLU A 12 -3.42 -7.59 18.14
N ALA A 13 -4.47 -6.98 18.71
CA ALA A 13 -4.69 -5.54 18.63
C ALA A 13 -3.57 -4.74 19.31
N ILE A 14 -3.12 -5.16 20.49
CA ILE A 14 -1.98 -4.54 21.20
C ILE A 14 -0.70 -4.71 20.37
N GLY A 15 -0.47 -5.91 19.82
CA GLY A 15 0.68 -6.17 18.94
C GLY A 15 0.68 -5.29 17.68
N ALA A 16 -0.48 -5.12 17.05
CA ALA A 16 -0.64 -4.24 15.89
C ALA A 16 -0.38 -2.77 16.24
N LEU A 17 -0.91 -2.28 17.37
CA LEU A 17 -0.66 -0.92 17.85
C LEU A 17 0.81 -0.70 18.20
N ALA A 18 1.44 -1.66 18.88
CA ALA A 18 2.87 -1.62 19.20
C ALA A 18 3.73 -1.62 17.93
N PHE A 19 3.36 -2.42 16.92
CA PHE A 19 4.03 -2.45 15.62
C PHE A 19 3.92 -1.10 14.89
N VAL A 20 2.72 -0.53 14.79
CA VAL A 20 2.54 0.80 14.16
C VAL A 20 3.27 1.89 14.93
N GLY A 21 3.22 1.84 16.26
CA GLY A 21 3.97 2.77 17.11
C GLY A 21 5.49 2.66 16.90
N ALA A 22 6.04 1.45 16.85
CA ALA A 22 7.45 1.22 16.58
C ALA A 22 7.84 1.67 15.16
N LEU A 23 7.00 1.36 14.17
CA LEU A 23 7.19 1.81 12.79
C LEU A 23 7.17 3.34 12.70
N ALA A 24 6.20 3.99 13.35
CA ALA A 24 6.11 5.45 13.41
C ALA A 24 7.37 6.07 14.04
N LEU A 25 7.83 5.53 15.18
CA LEU A 25 9.06 6.00 15.83
C LEU A 25 10.30 5.82 14.95
N LEU A 26 10.40 4.69 14.24
CA LEU A 26 11.47 4.45 13.27
C LEU A 26 11.44 5.48 12.14
N LEU A 27 10.26 5.68 11.53
CA LEU A 27 10.08 6.62 10.44
C LEU A 27 10.32 8.06 10.89
N LEU A 28 9.89 8.45 12.09
CA LEU A 28 10.18 9.74 12.71
C LEU A 28 11.69 9.99 12.85
N LYS A 29 12.42 8.99 13.32
CA LYS A 29 13.90 9.09 13.44
C LYS A 29 14.59 9.26 12.10
N VAL A 30 14.15 8.49 11.09
CA VAL A 30 14.77 8.52 9.76
C VAL A 30 14.42 9.79 8.98
N SER A 31 13.18 10.28 9.11
CA SER A 31 12.71 11.46 8.37
C SER A 31 13.01 12.78 9.05
N GLY A 32 13.32 12.80 10.34
CA GLY A 32 13.64 14.04 11.07
C GLY A 32 14.68 14.92 10.39
N PRO A 33 15.86 14.39 10.04
CA PRO A 33 16.89 15.12 9.31
C PRO A 33 16.43 15.60 7.93
N MET A 34 15.58 14.82 7.24
CA MET A 34 15.01 15.15 5.93
C MET A 34 14.06 16.34 6.03
N HIS A 35 13.12 16.31 6.98
CA HIS A 35 12.19 17.43 7.23
C HIS A 35 12.93 18.71 7.65
N ALA A 36 13.93 18.57 8.54
CA ALA A 36 14.74 19.71 8.97
C ALA A 36 15.48 20.36 7.80
N GLN A 37 16.13 19.56 6.96
CA GLN A 37 16.86 20.10 5.81
C GLN A 37 15.93 20.69 4.76
N PHE A 38 14.79 20.06 4.48
CA PHE A 38 13.79 20.59 3.56
C PHE A 38 13.34 22.01 3.95
N SER A 39 13.14 22.24 5.24
CA SER A 39 12.76 23.57 5.74
C SER A 39 13.92 24.56 5.77
N GLN A 40 15.14 24.11 6.13
CA GLN A 40 16.35 24.96 6.17
C GLN A 40 16.75 25.46 4.78
N ASP A 41 16.68 24.57 3.77
CA ASP A 41 17.03 24.93 2.39
C ASP A 41 15.92 25.74 1.69
N GLY A 42 14.79 26.01 2.36
CA GLY A 42 13.68 26.79 1.81
C GLY A 42 13.00 26.14 0.60
N LEU A 43 13.12 24.81 0.47
CA LEU A 43 12.63 24.07 -0.70
C LEU A 43 11.14 24.20 -0.93
N ALA A 44 10.33 24.46 0.11
CA ALA A 44 8.91 24.76 -0.03
C ALA A 44 8.67 26.01 -0.90
N GLY A 45 9.51 27.03 -0.79
CA GLY A 45 9.47 28.22 -1.65
C GLY A 45 9.83 27.92 -3.10
N CYS A 46 10.82 27.03 -3.31
CA CYS A 46 11.18 26.53 -4.63
C CYS A 46 10.04 25.77 -5.32
N VAL A 47 9.35 24.92 -4.55
CA VAL A 47 8.16 24.19 -5.04
C VAL A 47 7.05 25.15 -5.43
N ALA A 48 6.74 26.13 -4.58
CA ALA A 48 5.72 27.15 -4.84
C ALA A 48 6.03 27.98 -6.08
N ALA A 49 7.32 28.26 -6.35
CA ALA A 49 7.77 28.96 -7.56
C ALA A 49 7.83 28.05 -8.81
N GLY A 50 7.44 26.79 -8.71
CA GLY A 50 7.47 25.79 -9.79
C GLY A 50 8.90 25.43 -10.24
N ALA A 51 9.88 25.51 -9.33
CA ALA A 51 11.31 25.20 -9.58
C ALA A 51 11.92 25.98 -10.77
N ARG A 52 11.38 27.14 -11.10
CA ARG A 52 11.76 27.92 -12.30
C ARG A 52 13.11 28.65 -12.18
N SER A 53 13.62 28.83 -10.98
CA SER A 53 14.93 29.45 -10.76
C SER A 53 16.06 28.42 -10.85
N GLY A 54 17.18 28.75 -11.48
CA GLY A 54 18.31 27.84 -11.65
C GLY A 54 18.94 27.38 -10.32
N GLY A 55 18.88 28.23 -9.27
CA GLY A 55 19.31 27.88 -7.92
C GLY A 55 18.44 26.81 -7.26
N CYS A 56 17.14 26.89 -7.40
CA CYS A 56 16.19 25.91 -6.88
C CYS A 56 16.42 24.50 -7.42
N LEU A 57 16.69 24.35 -8.70
CA LEU A 57 16.93 23.04 -9.30
C LEU A 57 18.18 22.35 -8.72
N SER A 58 19.25 23.09 -8.47
CA SER A 58 20.46 22.54 -7.88
C SER A 58 20.25 22.11 -6.41
N GLU A 59 19.49 22.86 -5.64
CA GLU A 59 19.14 22.54 -4.26
C GLU A 59 18.22 21.30 -4.18
N ILE A 60 17.17 21.26 -5.00
CA ILE A 60 16.30 20.08 -5.12
C ILE A 60 17.10 18.83 -5.50
N GLN A 61 18.01 18.94 -6.48
CA GLN A 61 18.85 17.84 -6.92
C GLN A 61 19.79 17.34 -5.78
N SER A 62 20.40 18.26 -5.04
CA SER A 62 21.24 17.95 -3.88
C SER A 62 20.46 17.21 -2.80
N PHE A 63 19.25 17.71 -2.48
CA PHE A 63 18.34 17.08 -1.52
C PHE A 63 17.94 15.67 -1.96
N MET A 64 17.52 15.49 -3.20
CA MET A 64 17.14 14.19 -3.76
C MET A 64 18.29 13.19 -3.78
N ASN A 65 19.51 13.63 -4.12
CA ASN A 65 20.70 12.79 -4.09
C ASN A 65 21.05 12.33 -2.66
N LYS A 66 20.85 13.18 -1.67
CA LYS A 66 21.15 12.89 -0.27
C LYS A 66 20.16 11.92 0.36
N PHE A 67 18.87 12.11 0.14
CA PHE A 67 17.80 11.38 0.84
C PHE A 67 17.10 10.35 -0.04
N GLY A 68 17.02 10.56 -1.34
CA GLY A 68 16.16 9.76 -2.25
C GLY A 68 16.52 8.29 -2.29
N PHE A 69 17.80 7.94 -2.26
CA PHE A 69 18.24 6.53 -2.28
C PHE A 69 17.79 5.78 -1.02
N THR A 70 18.17 6.27 0.16
CA THR A 70 17.82 5.65 1.45
C THR A 70 16.31 5.57 1.64
N PHE A 71 15.61 6.62 1.24
CA PHE A 71 14.17 6.71 1.27
C PHE A 71 13.51 5.62 0.41
N ASN A 72 13.93 5.48 -0.84
CA ASN A 72 13.36 4.49 -1.76
C ASN A 72 13.65 3.05 -1.30
N GLN A 73 14.86 2.76 -0.82
CA GLN A 73 15.21 1.43 -0.29
C GLN A 73 14.33 1.04 0.91
N LEU A 74 14.04 1.98 1.80
CA LEU A 74 13.17 1.73 2.95
C LEU A 74 11.74 1.39 2.49
N LEU A 75 11.19 2.13 1.53
CA LEU A 75 9.86 1.83 0.98
C LEU A 75 9.82 0.44 0.33
N ILE A 76 10.82 0.07 -0.45
CA ILE A 76 10.91 -1.26 -1.07
C ILE A 76 10.90 -2.36 0.01
N ALA A 77 11.68 -2.17 1.09
CA ALA A 77 11.72 -3.13 2.19
C ALA A 77 10.36 -3.27 2.90
N LEU A 78 9.58 -2.21 2.96
CA LEU A 78 8.29 -2.18 3.65
C LEU A 78 7.10 -2.62 2.77
N ILE A 79 7.27 -2.79 1.46
CA ILE A 79 6.19 -3.00 0.49
C ILE A 79 5.33 -4.26 0.76
N LEU A 80 5.92 -5.28 1.36
CA LEU A 80 5.23 -6.53 1.69
C LEU A 80 4.48 -6.47 3.02
N ILE A 81 4.74 -5.47 3.87
CA ILE A 81 4.19 -5.39 5.23
C ILE A 81 2.66 -5.41 5.25
N PRO A 82 1.93 -4.63 4.44
CA PRO A 82 0.47 -4.66 4.46
C PRO A 82 -0.09 -6.06 4.19
N GLY A 83 0.48 -6.77 3.21
CA GLY A 83 0.11 -8.14 2.90
C GLY A 83 0.40 -9.11 4.03
N LEU A 84 1.58 -9.04 4.61
CA LEU A 84 1.98 -9.90 5.72
C LEU A 84 1.06 -9.70 6.94
N ILE A 85 0.74 -8.45 7.29
CA ILE A 85 -0.20 -8.17 8.39
C ILE A 85 -1.58 -8.79 8.10
N GLY A 86 -2.13 -8.57 6.89
CA GLY A 86 -3.42 -9.13 6.51
C GLY A 86 -3.42 -10.66 6.60
N ILE A 87 -2.36 -11.32 6.16
CA ILE A 87 -2.23 -12.78 6.19
C ILE A 87 -2.08 -13.32 7.61
N ILE A 88 -1.22 -12.70 8.42
CA ILE A 88 -0.99 -13.12 9.81
C ILE A 88 -2.28 -13.01 10.63
N VAL A 89 -3.06 -11.96 10.43
CA VAL A 89 -4.34 -11.79 11.11
C VAL A 89 -5.41 -12.72 10.52
N GLY A 90 -5.45 -12.91 9.19
CA GLY A 90 -6.53 -13.63 8.51
C GLY A 90 -6.45 -15.16 8.64
N ALA A 91 -5.26 -15.74 8.51
CA ALA A 91 -5.12 -17.18 8.47
C ALA A 91 -5.59 -17.87 9.77
N PRO A 92 -5.26 -17.41 10.98
CA PRO A 92 -5.69 -18.04 12.21
C PRO A 92 -7.19 -17.91 12.50
N VAL A 93 -7.89 -16.96 11.87
CA VAL A 93 -9.32 -16.66 12.15
C VAL A 93 -10.19 -17.91 12.16
N LEU A 94 -9.94 -18.82 11.24
CA LEU A 94 -10.65 -20.10 11.13
C LEU A 94 -9.72 -21.30 11.35
N ALA A 95 -8.50 -21.23 10.82
CA ALA A 95 -7.57 -22.36 10.88
C ALA A 95 -7.23 -22.78 12.31
N SER A 96 -6.99 -21.82 13.22
CA SER A 96 -6.66 -22.13 14.61
C SER A 96 -7.80 -22.84 15.34
N GLU A 97 -9.06 -22.52 15.01
CA GLU A 97 -10.20 -23.19 15.62
C GLU A 97 -10.34 -24.64 15.14
N PHE A 98 -10.00 -24.90 13.89
CA PHE A 98 -9.94 -26.28 13.38
C PHE A 98 -8.75 -27.06 13.96
N GLU A 99 -7.58 -26.42 14.08
CA GLU A 99 -6.39 -27.06 14.68
C GLU A 99 -6.60 -27.47 16.13
N HIS A 100 -7.24 -26.61 16.94
CA HIS A 100 -7.46 -26.85 18.37
C HIS A 100 -8.80 -27.54 18.68
N GLY A 101 -9.61 -27.85 17.67
CA GLY A 101 -10.91 -28.52 17.85
C GLY A 101 -11.99 -27.67 18.53
N THR A 102 -11.72 -26.37 18.79
CA THR A 102 -12.64 -25.46 19.50
C THR A 102 -13.89 -25.12 18.71
N TRP A 103 -13.88 -25.34 17.38
CA TRP A 103 -15.04 -25.16 16.52
C TRP A 103 -16.27 -25.95 16.97
N ARG A 104 -16.10 -27.15 17.58
CA ARG A 104 -17.20 -27.98 18.08
C ARG A 104 -17.95 -27.27 19.21
N MET A 105 -17.22 -26.65 20.13
CA MET A 105 -17.79 -25.89 21.24
C MET A 105 -18.49 -24.59 20.71
N ALA A 106 -17.89 -23.92 19.73
CA ALA A 106 -18.49 -22.71 19.13
C ALA A 106 -19.79 -23.03 18.40
N TRP A 107 -19.90 -24.23 17.80
CA TRP A 107 -21.07 -24.65 17.01
C TRP A 107 -22.17 -25.36 17.83
N SER A 108 -21.90 -25.75 19.07
CA SER A 108 -22.90 -26.26 19.99
C SER A 108 -23.72 -25.18 20.71
N GLN A 109 -23.32 -23.91 20.55
CA GLN A 109 -24.06 -22.77 21.10
C GLN A 109 -25.27 -22.41 20.22
N THR A 110 -26.27 -21.71 20.80
CA THR A 110 -27.52 -21.31 20.15
C THR A 110 -27.38 -20.30 19.02
N VAL A 111 -26.15 -19.85 18.71
CA VAL A 111 -25.88 -18.83 17.68
C VAL A 111 -25.62 -19.47 16.32
N PRO A 112 -26.28 -19.03 15.25
CA PRO A 112 -26.02 -19.51 13.89
C PRO A 112 -24.54 -19.30 13.51
N ARG A 113 -23.92 -20.33 12.92
CA ARG A 113 -22.48 -20.35 12.52
C ARG A 113 -22.10 -19.13 11.64
N THR A 114 -23.02 -18.74 10.75
CA THR A 114 -22.81 -17.55 9.89
C THR A 114 -22.78 -16.26 10.67
N ARG A 115 -23.70 -16.05 11.61
CA ARG A 115 -23.72 -14.85 12.44
C ARG A 115 -22.45 -14.72 13.26
N TRP A 116 -21.95 -15.82 13.79
CA TRP A 116 -20.68 -15.87 14.51
C TRP A 116 -19.51 -15.47 13.60
N LEU A 117 -19.39 -16.09 12.40
CA LEU A 117 -18.32 -15.80 11.45
C LEU A 117 -18.39 -14.34 10.99
N VAL A 118 -19.56 -13.87 10.55
CA VAL A 118 -19.74 -12.50 10.06
C VAL A 118 -19.37 -11.46 11.13
N THR A 119 -19.80 -11.67 12.39
CA THR A 119 -19.44 -10.76 13.48
C THR A 119 -17.91 -10.70 13.66
N LYS A 120 -17.22 -11.84 13.62
CA LYS A 120 -15.76 -11.93 13.73
C LYS A 120 -15.08 -11.23 12.55
N LEU A 121 -15.54 -11.49 11.33
CA LEU A 121 -14.99 -10.85 10.13
C LEU A 121 -15.20 -9.33 10.13
N VAL A 122 -16.38 -8.84 10.52
CA VAL A 122 -16.67 -7.39 10.57
C VAL A 122 -15.77 -6.69 11.58
N LEU A 123 -15.59 -7.26 12.78
CA LEU A 123 -14.72 -6.67 13.80
C LEU A 123 -13.26 -6.63 13.35
N LEU A 124 -12.75 -7.73 12.78
CA LEU A 124 -11.36 -7.78 12.31
C LEU A 124 -11.15 -6.87 11.10
N THR A 125 -12.07 -6.87 10.14
CA THR A 125 -12.01 -5.95 8.99
C THR A 125 -12.01 -4.50 9.44
N GLY A 126 -12.87 -4.13 10.40
CA GLY A 126 -12.90 -2.78 10.98
C GLY A 126 -11.57 -2.41 11.66
N GLY A 127 -10.98 -3.33 12.42
CA GLY A 127 -9.65 -3.16 13.02
C GLY A 127 -8.55 -2.98 11.97
N LEU A 128 -8.57 -3.77 10.91
CA LEU A 128 -7.62 -3.68 9.80
C LEU A 128 -7.77 -2.39 8.99
N VAL A 129 -8.99 -1.90 8.81
CA VAL A 129 -9.24 -0.58 8.18
C VAL A 129 -8.64 0.54 9.03
N ALA A 130 -8.87 0.51 10.34
CA ALA A 130 -8.29 1.50 11.26
C ALA A 130 -6.74 1.44 11.25
N LEU A 131 -6.17 0.23 11.23
CA LEU A 131 -4.74 0.00 11.14
C LEU A 131 -4.16 0.53 9.83
N GLY A 132 -4.79 0.21 8.69
CA GLY A 132 -4.39 0.68 7.37
C GLY A 132 -4.44 2.20 7.27
N ALA A 133 -5.50 2.83 7.79
CA ALA A 133 -5.61 4.29 7.86
C ALA A 133 -4.50 4.91 8.72
N ALA A 134 -4.20 4.33 9.89
CA ALA A 134 -3.10 4.80 10.74
C ALA A 134 -1.74 4.69 10.04
N MET A 135 -1.47 3.57 9.35
CA MET A 135 -0.26 3.39 8.54
C MET A 135 -0.18 4.43 7.42
N THR A 136 -1.26 4.67 6.69
CA THR A 136 -1.31 5.70 5.64
C THR A 136 -0.94 7.07 6.20
N VAL A 137 -1.51 7.48 7.35
CA VAL A 137 -1.18 8.78 7.97
C VAL A 137 0.31 8.87 8.30
N VAL A 138 0.89 7.82 8.89
CA VAL A 138 2.32 7.78 9.23
C VAL A 138 3.19 7.87 7.97
N PHE A 139 2.87 7.13 6.92
CA PHE A 139 3.62 7.16 5.67
C PHE A 139 3.48 8.49 4.92
N THR A 140 2.28 9.06 4.83
CA THR A 140 2.06 10.37 4.21
C THR A 140 2.86 11.46 4.93
N TRP A 141 2.88 11.43 6.28
CA TRP A 141 3.72 12.35 7.03
C TRP A 141 5.22 12.13 6.76
N TYR A 142 5.69 10.88 6.78
CA TYR A 142 7.08 10.51 6.50
C TYR A 142 7.53 11.02 5.13
N ARG A 143 6.67 10.93 4.13
CA ARG A 143 6.96 11.25 2.74
C ARG A 143 6.82 12.73 2.37
N GLY A 144 6.15 13.54 3.19
CA GLY A 144 5.75 14.92 2.86
C GLY A 144 6.76 15.75 2.07
N PRO A 145 8.05 15.83 2.45
CA PRO A 145 9.07 16.53 1.67
C PRO A 145 9.31 15.93 0.27
N MET A 146 9.34 14.61 0.17
CA MET A 146 9.56 13.91 -1.10
C MET A 146 8.37 14.04 -2.05
N ASP A 147 7.15 14.02 -1.53
CA ASP A 147 5.93 14.15 -2.33
C ASP A 147 5.80 15.53 -2.96
N GLN A 148 6.27 16.56 -2.27
CA GLN A 148 6.31 17.91 -2.83
C GLN A 148 7.32 18.04 -3.98
N LEU A 149 8.36 17.21 -4.01
CA LEU A 149 9.42 17.25 -5.02
C LEU A 149 9.21 16.24 -6.14
N ALA A 150 8.91 14.99 -5.80
CA ALA A 150 8.82 13.86 -6.74
C ALA A 150 7.39 13.37 -7.00
N GLY A 151 6.42 13.82 -6.20
CA GLY A 151 5.01 13.42 -6.28
C GLY A 151 4.71 12.04 -5.71
N SER A 152 3.43 11.77 -5.55
CA SER A 152 2.89 10.55 -4.94
C SER A 152 2.61 9.43 -5.95
N LEU A 153 2.83 9.67 -7.26
CA LEU A 153 2.62 8.67 -8.31
C LEU A 153 3.83 7.76 -8.56
N THR A 154 4.97 8.03 -7.90
CA THR A 154 6.11 7.09 -7.98
C THR A 154 5.70 5.73 -7.46
N TRP A 155 6.17 4.64 -8.09
CA TRP A 155 5.63 3.30 -7.83
C TRP A 155 5.68 2.88 -6.34
N ALA A 156 6.76 3.20 -5.64
CA ALA A 156 6.86 2.88 -4.21
C ALA A 156 6.00 3.81 -3.33
N ALA A 157 5.79 5.06 -3.75
CA ALA A 157 4.97 6.04 -3.05
C ALA A 157 3.50 5.70 -3.08
N PHE A 158 3.02 5.42 -4.27
CA PHE A 158 1.63 5.10 -4.55
C PHE A 158 1.07 4.02 -3.63
N ASP A 159 1.90 3.04 -3.26
CA ASP A 159 1.53 1.89 -2.45
C ASP A 159 1.27 2.20 -0.98
N PHE A 160 1.87 3.27 -0.47
CA PHE A 160 1.79 3.62 0.94
C PHE A 160 0.86 4.80 1.24
N GLU A 161 0.41 5.49 0.20
CA GLU A 161 -0.48 6.63 0.34
C GLU A 161 -1.92 6.30 -0.07
N GLY A 162 -2.84 7.15 0.34
CA GLY A 162 -4.24 7.02 -0.02
C GLY A 162 -4.93 5.77 0.51
N VAL A 163 -5.81 5.19 -0.29
CA VAL A 163 -6.69 4.09 0.12
C VAL A 163 -6.19 2.70 -0.27
N VAL A 164 -5.23 2.64 -1.17
CA VAL A 164 -4.73 1.37 -1.75
C VAL A 164 -4.03 0.51 -0.72
N LEU A 165 -3.23 1.09 0.20
CA LEU A 165 -2.58 0.36 1.27
C LEU A 165 -3.58 -0.46 2.10
N THR A 166 -4.70 0.15 2.48
CA THR A 166 -5.77 -0.55 3.22
C THR A 166 -6.40 -1.64 2.37
N ALA A 167 -6.58 -1.42 1.06
CA ALA A 167 -7.13 -2.43 0.15
C ALA A 167 -6.21 -3.65 0.00
N TYR A 168 -4.89 -3.47 -0.05
CA TYR A 168 -3.92 -4.57 -0.07
C TYR A 168 -4.00 -5.43 1.18
N LEU A 169 -4.08 -4.77 2.33
CA LEU A 169 -4.19 -5.42 3.64
C LEU A 169 -5.47 -6.24 3.73
N LEU A 170 -6.61 -5.69 3.30
CA LEU A 170 -7.90 -6.38 3.31
C LEU A 170 -7.96 -7.54 2.31
N CYS A 171 -7.37 -7.40 1.13
CA CYS A 171 -7.28 -8.47 0.15
C CYS A 171 -6.45 -9.65 0.68
N ALA A 172 -5.29 -9.36 1.26
CA ALA A 172 -4.43 -10.36 1.88
C ALA A 172 -5.14 -11.09 3.04
N PHE A 173 -5.84 -10.33 3.89
CA PHE A 173 -6.68 -10.87 4.95
C PHE A 173 -7.75 -11.82 4.41
N ALA A 174 -8.48 -11.40 3.38
CA ALA A 174 -9.55 -12.20 2.77
C ALA A 174 -9.03 -13.53 2.19
N PHE A 175 -7.90 -13.50 1.49
CA PHE A 175 -7.26 -14.71 0.98
C PHE A 175 -6.81 -15.64 2.10
N ALA A 176 -6.27 -15.07 3.18
CA ALA A 176 -5.83 -15.85 4.33
C ALA A 176 -7.00 -16.50 5.08
N VAL A 177 -8.13 -15.80 5.23
CA VAL A 177 -9.36 -16.38 5.80
C VAL A 177 -9.87 -17.53 4.94
N LEU A 178 -9.92 -17.36 3.62
CA LEU A 178 -10.34 -18.42 2.69
C LEU A 178 -9.40 -19.63 2.75
N ALA A 179 -8.08 -19.41 2.71
CA ALA A 179 -7.08 -20.44 2.82
C ALA A 179 -7.18 -21.18 4.17
N GLY A 180 -7.38 -20.44 5.27
CA GLY A 180 -7.56 -21.00 6.61
C GLY A 180 -8.76 -21.95 6.73
N LEU A 181 -9.88 -21.61 6.07
CA LEU A 181 -11.06 -22.46 6.01
C LEU A 181 -10.82 -23.77 5.22
N VAL A 182 -10.06 -23.66 4.11
CA VAL A 182 -9.79 -24.81 3.22
C VAL A 182 -8.76 -25.74 3.81
N ILE A 183 -7.64 -25.20 4.26
CA ILE A 183 -6.44 -25.95 4.67
C ILE A 183 -6.53 -26.41 6.13
N ARG A 184 -7.22 -25.63 6.98
CA ARG A 184 -7.41 -25.93 8.42
C ARG A 184 -6.11 -26.01 9.24
N ARG A 185 -5.02 -25.44 8.73
CA ARG A 185 -3.72 -25.31 9.39
C ARG A 185 -3.22 -23.90 9.20
N SER A 186 -2.94 -23.19 10.29
CA SER A 186 -2.66 -21.75 10.28
C SER A 186 -1.42 -21.41 9.44
N VAL A 187 -0.30 -22.05 9.68
CA VAL A 187 0.96 -21.77 8.98
C VAL A 187 0.87 -22.10 7.48
N THR A 188 0.31 -23.25 7.14
CA THR A 188 0.14 -23.65 5.74
C THR A 188 -0.82 -22.71 5.00
N ALA A 189 -1.87 -22.23 5.68
CA ALA A 189 -2.80 -21.27 5.13
C ALA A 189 -2.14 -19.91 4.89
N MET A 190 -1.22 -19.48 5.77
CA MET A 190 -0.44 -18.25 5.56
C MET A 190 0.36 -18.32 4.26
N VAL A 191 1.11 -19.39 4.05
CA VAL A 191 1.91 -19.58 2.82
C VAL A 191 1.01 -19.66 1.58
N ALA A 192 -0.09 -20.43 1.66
CA ALA A 192 -1.03 -20.58 0.56
C ALA A 192 -1.77 -19.31 0.19
N ALA A 193 -1.95 -18.37 1.12
CA ALA A 193 -2.53 -17.06 0.85
C ALA A 193 -1.48 -16.06 0.32
N PHE A 194 -0.24 -16.18 0.79
CA PHE A 194 0.83 -15.25 0.41
C PHE A 194 1.19 -15.35 -1.07
N ILE A 195 1.28 -16.57 -1.62
CA ILE A 195 1.67 -16.78 -3.01
C ILE A 195 0.70 -16.09 -4.00
N PRO A 196 -0.62 -16.37 -3.98
CA PRO A 196 -1.54 -15.70 -4.92
C PRO A 196 -1.62 -14.20 -4.68
N TRP A 197 -1.54 -13.73 -3.42
CA TRP A 197 -1.50 -12.32 -3.13
C TRP A 197 -0.27 -11.65 -3.77
N LEU A 198 0.91 -12.26 -3.63
CA LEU A 198 2.16 -11.74 -4.21
C LEU A 198 2.12 -11.73 -5.75
N VAL A 199 1.56 -12.79 -6.36
CA VAL A 199 1.40 -12.87 -7.82
C VAL A 199 0.47 -11.78 -8.32
N ILE A 200 -0.70 -11.61 -7.68
CA ILE A 200 -1.65 -10.55 -8.06
C ILE A 200 -1.00 -9.17 -7.89
N ARG A 201 -0.25 -8.99 -6.79
CA ARG A 201 0.49 -7.75 -6.55
C ARG A 201 1.44 -7.44 -7.69
N GLY A 202 2.28 -8.41 -8.07
CA GLY A 202 3.23 -8.25 -9.18
C GLY A 202 2.54 -7.98 -10.52
N VAL A 203 1.46 -8.70 -10.84
CA VAL A 203 0.70 -8.48 -12.08
C VAL A 203 0.05 -7.09 -12.11
N VAL A 204 -0.53 -6.66 -11.00
CA VAL A 204 -1.15 -5.32 -10.93
C VAL A 204 -0.11 -4.23 -11.08
N ASP A 205 1.01 -4.32 -10.35
CA ASP A 205 2.05 -3.29 -10.37
C ASP A 205 2.77 -3.18 -11.72
N LEU A 206 3.10 -4.33 -12.33
CA LEU A 206 3.93 -4.35 -13.54
C LEU A 206 3.11 -4.22 -14.82
N GLU A 207 1.92 -4.85 -14.85
CA GLU A 207 1.14 -4.96 -16.09
C GLU A 207 -0.10 -4.07 -16.09
N LEU A 208 -0.90 -4.06 -15.02
CA LEU A 208 -2.19 -3.37 -15.04
C LEU A 208 -2.08 -1.87 -14.75
N ARG A 209 -1.30 -1.49 -13.73
CA ARG A 209 -1.20 -0.08 -13.29
C ARG A 209 -0.77 0.88 -14.40
N PRO A 210 0.24 0.58 -15.23
CA PRO A 210 0.61 1.43 -16.36
C PRO A 210 -0.52 1.60 -17.38
N HIS A 211 -1.44 0.61 -17.47
CA HIS A 211 -2.52 0.57 -18.44
C HIS A 211 -3.88 1.01 -17.89
N PHE A 212 -4.02 1.32 -16.59
CA PHE A 212 -5.27 1.84 -16.03
C PHE A 212 -5.76 3.09 -16.74
N ARG A 213 -4.83 3.88 -17.25
CA ARG A 213 -5.11 5.05 -18.09
C ARG A 213 -3.98 5.25 -19.08
N GLN A 214 -4.33 5.61 -20.31
CA GLN A 214 -3.30 5.91 -21.32
C GLN A 214 -2.48 7.12 -20.89
N PRO A 215 -1.14 7.00 -20.78
CA PRO A 215 -0.28 8.09 -20.39
C PRO A 215 -0.33 9.23 -21.43
N LEU A 216 -0.14 10.44 -20.96
CA LEU A 216 0.03 11.60 -21.85
C LEU A 216 1.43 11.58 -22.44
N THR A 217 1.56 12.11 -23.66
CA THR A 217 2.84 12.22 -24.34
C THR A 217 3.19 13.68 -24.56
N LEU A 218 4.40 14.07 -24.14
CA LEU A 218 4.97 15.38 -24.36
C LEU A 218 6.14 15.28 -25.35
N ARG A 219 6.17 16.17 -26.35
CA ARG A 219 7.29 16.28 -27.29
C ARG A 219 8.24 17.37 -26.81
N LEU A 220 9.49 17.02 -26.59
CA LEU A 220 10.55 17.95 -26.22
C LEU A 220 11.59 18.02 -27.35
N PRO A 221 12.18 19.20 -27.61
CA PRO A 221 13.24 19.32 -28.59
C PRO A 221 14.46 18.51 -28.18
N ARG A 222 15.23 18.00 -29.12
CA ARG A 222 16.42 17.17 -28.85
C ARG A 222 17.51 17.92 -28.07
N SER A 223 17.49 19.24 -28.13
CA SER A 223 18.37 20.10 -27.31
C SER A 223 18.02 20.12 -25.83
N ALA A 224 16.84 19.61 -25.44
CA ALA A 224 16.46 19.51 -24.04
C ALA A 224 17.39 18.53 -23.33
N ASN A 225 18.04 19.00 -22.27
CA ASN A 225 18.94 18.17 -21.46
C ASN A 225 18.12 17.22 -20.57
N ILE A 226 17.82 16.03 -21.09
CA ILE A 226 17.05 15.02 -20.39
C ILE A 226 18.01 14.13 -19.61
N ARG A 227 18.02 14.27 -18.29
CA ARG A 227 18.77 13.38 -17.40
C ARG A 227 17.81 12.34 -16.83
N PHE A 228 18.12 11.07 -17.03
CA PHE A 228 17.38 9.93 -16.45
C PHE A 228 18.05 9.45 -15.19
N GLY A 229 17.26 9.13 -14.15
CA GLY A 229 17.76 8.50 -12.94
C GLY A 229 16.63 8.29 -11.92
N PRO A 230 16.80 7.34 -10.99
CA PRO A 230 15.77 7.02 -9.99
C PRO A 230 15.45 8.17 -9.01
N ASN A 231 16.28 9.22 -9.03
CA ASN A 231 16.15 10.39 -8.15
C ASN A 231 15.84 11.65 -8.96
N MET A 232 15.23 11.51 -10.13
CA MET A 232 14.97 12.67 -10.98
C MET A 232 13.68 13.37 -10.60
N VAL A 233 13.82 14.67 -10.32
CA VAL A 233 12.71 15.61 -10.35
C VAL A 233 12.49 15.99 -11.81
N PRO A 234 11.36 15.65 -12.43
CA PRO A 234 11.14 16.04 -13.81
C PRO A 234 10.58 17.46 -13.88
N PRO A 235 11.36 18.48 -14.21
CA PRO A 235 10.80 19.70 -14.74
C PRO A 235 10.39 19.54 -16.21
N MET A 236 10.47 18.32 -16.74
CA MET A 236 10.24 18.03 -18.17
C MET A 236 8.80 18.27 -18.59
N THR A 237 7.84 18.02 -17.71
CA THR A 237 6.41 18.25 -17.96
C THR A 237 5.95 19.65 -17.57
N GLY A 238 6.81 20.42 -16.92
CA GLY A 238 6.50 21.72 -16.37
C GLY A 238 5.77 21.71 -15.03
N HIS A 239 5.44 20.53 -14.50
CA HIS A 239 4.81 20.36 -13.21
C HIS A 239 5.62 19.38 -12.35
N LEU A 240 5.91 19.78 -11.12
CA LEU A 240 6.47 18.89 -10.12
C LEU A 240 5.43 17.83 -9.73
N GLY A 241 5.89 16.62 -9.54
CA GLY A 241 5.02 15.51 -9.11
C GLY A 241 4.41 14.66 -10.23
N ASP A 242 4.59 15.03 -11.50
CA ASP A 242 4.20 14.17 -12.61
C ASP A 242 5.10 12.91 -12.67
N ASN A 243 4.49 11.75 -12.88
CA ASN A 243 5.22 10.49 -12.97
C ASN A 243 5.62 10.19 -14.42
N VAL A 244 6.92 10.24 -14.71
CA VAL A 244 7.47 9.89 -16.03
C VAL A 244 7.62 8.37 -16.13
N LEU A 245 6.87 7.76 -17.05
CA LEU A 245 6.89 6.31 -17.30
C LEU A 245 8.00 5.91 -18.28
N GLY A 246 8.34 6.78 -19.22
CA GLY A 246 9.37 6.49 -20.20
C GLY A 246 9.68 7.66 -21.11
N VAL A 247 10.83 7.58 -21.76
CA VAL A 247 11.24 8.54 -22.78
C VAL A 247 11.77 7.77 -23.99
N THR A 248 11.17 8.05 -25.13
CA THR A 248 11.63 7.53 -26.43
C THR A 248 12.33 8.65 -27.19
N THR A 249 13.59 8.44 -27.51
CA THR A 249 14.38 9.43 -28.29
C THR A 249 14.32 9.09 -29.76
N THR A 250 13.84 10.04 -30.55
CA THR A 250 13.86 9.98 -32.03
C THR A 250 14.97 10.89 -32.59
N ALA A 251 15.16 10.85 -33.90
CA ALA A 251 16.19 11.68 -34.55
C ALA A 251 16.00 13.20 -34.31
N SER A 252 14.75 13.67 -34.14
CA SER A 252 14.40 15.09 -34.06
C SER A 252 13.89 15.56 -32.70
N HIS A 253 13.39 14.66 -31.85
CA HIS A 253 12.75 15.03 -30.59
C HIS A 253 12.76 13.89 -29.58
N HIS A 254 12.48 14.22 -28.32
CA HIS A 254 12.20 13.27 -27.25
C HIS A 254 10.68 13.19 -27.05
N LEU A 255 10.14 11.96 -26.97
CA LEU A 255 8.77 11.70 -26.56
C LEU A 255 8.79 11.23 -25.10
N VAL A 256 8.22 12.04 -24.23
CA VAL A 256 8.09 11.74 -22.79
C VAL A 256 6.69 11.26 -22.52
N SER A 257 6.54 10.02 -22.07
CA SER A 257 5.27 9.46 -21.61
C SER A 257 5.16 9.66 -20.11
N TYR A 258 4.07 10.29 -19.65
CA TYR A 258 3.91 10.61 -18.24
C TYR A 258 2.46 10.53 -17.78
N GLN A 259 2.28 10.40 -16.47
CA GLN A 259 0.99 10.48 -15.78
C GLN A 259 0.97 11.76 -14.93
N PRO A 260 -0.01 12.66 -15.15
CA PRO A 260 -0.16 13.86 -14.35
C PRO A 260 -0.44 13.57 -12.89
N ALA A 261 0.08 14.39 -11.98
CA ALA A 261 -0.10 14.24 -10.54
C ALA A 261 -1.58 14.26 -10.11
N ASP A 262 -2.45 14.98 -10.84
CA ASP A 262 -3.90 15.05 -10.57
C ASP A 262 -4.64 13.71 -10.80
N TRP A 263 -3.99 12.72 -11.43
CA TRP A 263 -4.57 11.39 -11.61
C TRP A 263 -4.44 10.49 -10.38
N PHE A 264 -3.70 10.90 -9.36
CA PHE A 264 -3.40 10.11 -8.17
C PHE A 264 -4.66 9.46 -7.58
N TRP A 265 -5.66 10.23 -7.20
CA TRP A 265 -6.88 9.71 -6.59
C TRP A 265 -7.69 8.78 -7.50
N ARG A 266 -7.71 9.07 -8.80
CA ARG A 266 -8.40 8.22 -9.78
C ARG A 266 -7.75 6.85 -9.88
N LEU A 267 -6.43 6.80 -9.97
CA LEU A 267 -5.67 5.56 -10.01
C LEU A 267 -5.79 4.78 -8.70
N GLN A 268 -5.75 5.49 -7.56
CA GLN A 268 -5.96 4.93 -6.23
C GLN A 268 -7.32 4.21 -6.12
N PHE A 269 -8.40 4.84 -6.57
CA PHE A 269 -9.73 4.23 -6.50
C PHE A 269 -9.91 3.05 -7.46
N ILE A 270 -9.31 3.10 -8.65
CA ILE A 270 -9.32 1.97 -9.58
C ILE A 270 -8.62 0.76 -8.96
N GLU A 271 -7.42 0.96 -8.47
CA GLU A 271 -6.63 -0.12 -7.89
C GLU A 271 -7.23 -0.64 -6.57
N ALA A 272 -7.63 0.25 -5.68
CA ALA A 272 -8.30 -0.14 -4.43
C ALA A 272 -9.61 -0.91 -4.73
N GLY A 273 -10.39 -0.48 -5.72
CA GLY A 273 -11.61 -1.16 -6.17
C GLY A 273 -11.34 -2.60 -6.63
N LEU A 274 -10.26 -2.81 -7.39
CA LEU A 274 -9.84 -4.14 -7.82
C LEU A 274 -9.54 -5.06 -6.63
N TYR A 275 -8.69 -4.61 -5.69
CA TYR A 275 -8.33 -5.40 -4.51
C TYR A 275 -9.51 -5.63 -3.56
N LEU A 276 -10.39 -4.66 -3.39
CA LEU A 276 -11.60 -4.80 -2.58
C LEU A 276 -12.59 -5.78 -3.23
N ALA A 277 -12.73 -5.77 -4.56
CA ALA A 277 -13.55 -6.75 -5.27
C ALA A 277 -13.03 -8.18 -5.06
N LEU A 278 -11.71 -8.38 -5.15
CA LEU A 278 -11.07 -9.66 -4.85
C LEU A 278 -11.28 -10.07 -3.38
N ALA A 279 -11.16 -9.14 -2.45
CA ALA A 279 -11.41 -9.38 -1.03
C ALA A 279 -12.85 -9.82 -0.77
N VAL A 280 -13.84 -9.12 -1.35
CA VAL A 280 -15.26 -9.47 -1.23
C VAL A 280 -15.54 -10.84 -1.84
N ALA A 281 -14.97 -11.14 -3.00
CA ALA A 281 -15.11 -12.45 -3.64
C ALA A 281 -14.54 -13.58 -2.77
N ALA A 282 -13.35 -13.38 -2.19
CA ALA A 282 -12.71 -14.37 -1.32
C ALA A 282 -13.50 -14.59 -0.02
N LEU A 283 -13.96 -13.53 0.65
CA LEU A 283 -14.78 -13.63 1.86
C LEU A 283 -16.16 -14.24 1.55
N GLY A 284 -16.76 -13.88 0.42
CA GLY A 284 -18.02 -14.47 -0.05
C GLY A 284 -17.85 -15.98 -0.30
N ALA A 285 -16.76 -16.39 -0.94
CA ALA A 285 -16.42 -17.79 -1.14
C ALA A 285 -16.22 -18.53 0.20
N ALA A 286 -15.55 -17.91 1.18
CA ALA A 286 -15.37 -18.48 2.51
C ALA A 286 -16.71 -18.70 3.22
N VAL A 287 -17.62 -17.72 3.20
CA VAL A 287 -18.95 -17.84 3.80
C VAL A 287 -19.77 -18.94 3.09
N TRP A 288 -19.74 -18.97 1.76
CA TRP A 288 -20.45 -19.98 0.97
C TRP A 288 -19.95 -21.40 1.21
N LEU A 289 -18.61 -21.59 1.25
CA LEU A 289 -18.01 -22.89 1.56
C LEU A 289 -18.35 -23.35 2.96
N LEU A 290 -18.40 -22.45 3.94
CA LEU A 290 -18.80 -22.79 5.30
C LEU A 290 -20.24 -23.30 5.34
N HIS A 291 -21.15 -22.67 4.57
CA HIS A 291 -22.53 -23.14 4.46
C HIS A 291 -22.63 -24.54 3.85
N ARG A 292 -21.94 -24.80 2.73
CA ARG A 292 -21.99 -26.11 2.06
C ARG A 292 -21.38 -27.27 2.86
N ARG A 293 -20.38 -27.00 3.66
CA ARG A 293 -19.74 -28.05 4.51
C ARG A 293 -20.48 -28.30 5.82
N ALA A 294 -21.52 -27.54 6.09
CA ALA A 294 -22.33 -27.63 7.28
C ALA A 294 -23.66 -28.40 7.06
N THR A 295 -24.02 -28.63 5.81
CA THR A 295 -25.06 -29.54 5.35
C THR A 295 -24.48 -30.89 5.02
#